data_fb5b539919c9ee21d451d4293bfd408f
#
_entry.id   fb5b539919c9ee21d451d4293bfd408f
#
_cell.length_a   1.000
_cell.length_b   1.000
_cell.length_c   1.000
_cell.angle_alpha   90.00
_cell.angle_beta   90.00
_cell.angle_gamma   90.00
#
_symmetry.space_group_name_H-M   'P 1'
#
loop_
_entity.id
_entity.type
_entity.pdbx_description
1 polymer ?
#
loop_
_entity_poly.entity_id
_entity_poly.type
_entity_poly.pdbx_seq_one_letter_code
_entity_poly.pdbx_strand_id
1 'polypeptide(L)'
;MGRGRDRSRDRRRSRSRSRSRSRSRSPRYGLGSGGGGYGGGGGGGGGGGRRSNPGASLRKPKWDLSRLKPFKKDFYVPHPDVENRQDSDVEAWRSSNEITLKGRNIPKPTLTFDEAGFPDYVMDEIEKMGFAKPTPIQAQGWPIALSGYDMVGIASTGSGKTLSYILPAIVHINNQPKSSRGDGPIALVLAPTRELAQQIQEVCDKFANTSKIHNTCLFGGAPKGPQARDLDAGVEIVIATPGRLLDFLESGRTNLKRCTYLVLDEADRMLDMGFEPQIRKIIEQIRPDRQTLMWSATWPREVQSLASEFLKDYLQINVGSLQLAANHNILQIIDVCMEYEKETKLSTLLKEIMAEKENKTIIFIETKRRVDDITRKMKRDGWPAVCIHGDKSQNERDWVLQGGGELRAAGGLGSPPQTAPHCAASCCRG
;
A
#
# COMPACT_ATOMS: atom_id res chain seq x y z
N MET A 1 -44.50 52.61 30.07
CA MET A 1 -43.48 53.27 30.88
C MET A 1 -42.19 52.60 30.64
N GLY A 2 -41.20 53.08 30.00
CA GLY A 2 -40.61 54.36 29.84
C GLY A 2 -39.14 54.16 29.65
N ARG A 3 -38.66 54.64 28.47
CA ARG A 3 -37.40 55.37 28.20
C ARG A 3 -36.11 54.59 28.43
N GLY A 4 -35.19 54.43 27.50
CA GLY A 4 -34.75 55.30 26.38
C GLY A 4 -33.36 55.84 26.66
N ARG A 5 -32.53 55.85 25.58
CA ARG A 5 -31.29 56.61 25.24
C ARG A 5 -30.11 55.75 25.05
N ASP A 6 -29.66 55.48 23.86
CA ASP A 6 -29.03 56.26 22.77
C ASP A 6 -27.85 57.14 23.25
N ARG A 7 -26.67 56.82 22.68
CA ARG A 7 -25.60 57.74 22.28
C ARG A 7 -24.43 57.04 21.62
N SER A 8 -24.41 57.10 20.34
CA SER A 8 -23.39 57.30 19.33
C SER A 8 -22.21 58.21 19.74
N ARG A 9 -21.10 58.00 19.01
CA ARG A 9 -19.96 58.86 18.61
C ARG A 9 -18.66 58.16 18.86
N ASP A 10 -17.59 58.23 18.05
CA ASP A 10 -17.26 58.83 16.77
C ASP A 10 -15.87 58.32 16.37
N ARG A 11 -15.70 58.10 15.09
CA ARG A 11 -14.54 58.31 14.24
C ARG A 11 -13.14 58.39 14.86
N ARG A 12 -12.18 57.57 14.32
CA ARG A 12 -11.00 58.16 13.65
C ARG A 12 -10.38 57.22 12.64
N ARG A 13 -10.24 57.76 11.44
CA ARG A 13 -9.45 57.26 10.31
C ARG A 13 -7.95 57.40 10.62
N SER A 14 -7.11 56.43 10.21
CA SER A 14 -5.75 56.76 9.77
C SER A 14 -5.37 55.92 8.56
N ARG A 15 -5.06 56.65 7.51
CA ARG A 15 -4.44 56.17 6.26
C ARG A 15 -2.96 55.93 6.51
N SER A 16 -2.38 54.86 5.95
CA SER A 16 -0.98 54.89 5.59
C SER A 16 -0.72 54.14 4.27
N ARG A 17 0.06 54.74 3.48
CA ARG A 17 0.32 54.59 2.05
C ARG A 17 1.27 53.41 1.81
N SER A 18 0.95 52.62 0.78
CA SER A 18 1.86 51.74 0.04
C SER A 18 2.95 52.56 -0.69
N ARG A 19 4.18 52.06 -0.69
CA ARG A 19 5.20 52.38 -1.66
C ARG A 19 5.93 51.11 -2.04
N SER A 20 5.58 50.62 -3.23
CA SER A 20 6.36 49.69 -4.04
C SER A 20 7.60 50.36 -4.56
N ARG A 21 8.76 49.71 -4.53
CA ARG A 21 9.90 49.96 -5.38
C ARG A 21 10.55 48.66 -5.79
N SER A 22 10.26 48.25 -7.00
CA SER A 22 11.02 47.28 -7.78
C SER A 22 12.38 47.88 -8.18
N ARG A 23 13.45 47.12 -8.05
CA ARG A 23 14.71 47.32 -8.77
C ARG A 23 15.30 45.98 -9.14
N SER A 24 15.17 45.64 -10.40
CA SER A 24 15.95 44.66 -11.13
C SER A 24 17.40 45.13 -11.26
N ARG A 25 18.38 44.23 -11.03
CA ARG A 25 19.75 44.38 -11.51
C ARG A 25 20.29 43.02 -11.93
N SER A 26 20.55 42.87 -13.20
CA SER A 26 21.32 41.80 -13.84
C SER A 26 22.82 41.96 -13.54
N PRO A 27 23.58 40.86 -13.37
CA PRO A 27 25.04 40.95 -13.24
C PRO A 27 25.72 40.84 -14.59
N ARG A 28 26.73 41.70 -14.76
CA ARG A 28 27.70 41.71 -15.86
C ARG A 28 28.79 40.68 -15.64
N TYR A 29 29.20 40.04 -16.72
CA TYR A 29 30.43 39.25 -16.84
C TYR A 29 31.68 40.15 -16.69
N GLY A 30 32.70 39.63 -16.02
CA GLY A 30 34.04 40.20 -15.99
C GLY A 30 35.08 39.10 -15.66
N LEU A 31 35.91 38.81 -16.67
CA LEU A 31 37.15 38.01 -16.55
C LEU A 31 38.25 38.84 -15.85
N GLY A 32 39.06 38.15 -15.02
CA GLY A 32 40.30 38.74 -14.53
C GLY A 32 41.06 37.83 -13.57
N SER A 33 42.20 37.42 -13.98
CA SER A 33 43.22 36.58 -13.40
C SER A 33 43.96 37.17 -12.17
N GLY A 34 44.45 36.28 -11.28
CA GLY A 34 45.75 36.47 -10.61
C GLY A 34 45.78 36.54 -9.11
N GLY A 35 46.50 35.58 -8.48
CA GLY A 35 47.46 35.83 -7.41
C GLY A 35 47.02 35.74 -5.94
N GLY A 36 47.39 34.68 -5.27
CA GLY A 36 48.12 34.53 -4.06
C GLY A 36 47.63 35.19 -2.74
N GLY A 37 47.55 34.41 -1.65
CA GLY A 37 47.67 34.92 -0.31
C GLY A 37 46.88 34.17 0.77
N TYR A 38 47.59 33.65 1.70
CA TYR A 38 47.24 32.95 2.95
C TYR A 38 46.25 33.69 3.86
N GLY A 39 45.39 32.90 4.58
CA GLY A 39 44.88 33.34 5.90
C GLY A 39 43.49 32.88 6.25
N GLY A 40 43.38 31.84 7.02
CA GLY A 40 42.60 31.63 8.23
C GLY A 40 41.11 31.87 8.29
N GLY A 41 40.36 30.83 8.61
CA GLY A 41 39.31 30.93 9.61
C GLY A 41 37.86 30.93 9.13
N GLY A 42 37.09 29.95 9.53
CA GLY A 42 35.67 30.11 9.74
C GLY A 42 34.77 29.23 8.86
N GLY A 43 34.44 28.09 9.43
CA GLY A 43 33.59 27.08 8.86
C GLY A 43 32.19 27.52 8.55
N GLY A 44 31.69 27.07 7.43
CA GLY A 44 30.33 27.05 7.00
C GLY A 44 30.14 25.82 6.14
N GLY A 45 30.13 24.68 6.80
CA GLY A 45 29.91 23.40 6.14
C GLY A 45 28.52 23.30 5.56
N GLY A 46 28.35 23.59 4.29
CA GLY A 46 27.25 23.11 3.49
C GLY A 46 27.36 21.61 3.35
N GLY A 47 26.83 20.88 4.31
CA GLY A 47 26.75 19.43 4.32
C GLY A 47 25.87 18.96 3.16
N GLY A 48 26.48 18.57 2.04
CA GLY A 48 25.88 17.66 1.11
C GLY A 48 25.53 16.38 1.88
N GLY A 49 24.27 16.27 2.32
CA GLY A 49 23.78 15.14 3.07
C GLY A 49 24.02 13.88 2.28
N ARG A 50 25.00 13.07 2.69
CA ARG A 50 25.06 11.67 2.36
C ARG A 50 23.66 11.13 2.65
N ARG A 51 22.95 10.69 1.61
CA ARG A 51 21.70 9.92 1.78
C ARG A 51 22.08 8.69 2.59
N SER A 52 21.94 8.75 3.91
CA SER A 52 22.10 7.58 4.76
C SER A 52 21.03 6.59 4.37
N ASN A 53 21.40 5.32 4.20
CA ASN A 53 20.44 4.26 3.95
C ASN A 53 19.39 4.29 5.07
N PRO A 54 18.08 4.27 4.72
CA PRO A 54 17.01 4.27 5.72
C PRO A 54 17.23 3.15 6.77
N GLY A 55 17.14 3.50 8.04
CA GLY A 55 17.35 2.55 9.15
C GLY A 55 18.82 2.38 9.59
N ALA A 56 19.78 3.12 9.00
CA ALA A 56 21.20 2.94 9.32
C ALA A 56 21.54 3.23 10.79
N SER A 57 20.81 4.13 11.44
CA SER A 57 21.01 4.49 12.85
C SER A 57 20.33 3.53 13.83
N LEU A 58 19.41 2.69 13.37
CA LEU A 58 18.67 1.75 14.22
C LEU A 58 19.60 0.62 14.69
N ARG A 59 19.68 0.46 16.00
CA ARG A 59 20.39 -0.67 16.62
C ARG A 59 19.42 -1.84 16.76
N LYS A 60 19.94 -3.07 16.58
CA LYS A 60 19.19 -4.30 16.84
C LYS A 60 18.93 -4.40 18.34
N PRO A 61 17.67 -4.46 18.81
CA PRO A 61 17.35 -4.69 20.20
C PRO A 61 17.86 -6.06 20.67
N LYS A 62 18.29 -6.13 21.92
CA LYS A 62 18.56 -7.43 22.56
C LYS A 62 17.23 -7.95 23.12
N TRP A 63 16.68 -8.97 22.48
CA TRP A 63 15.43 -9.60 22.92
C TRP A 63 15.73 -10.68 23.96
N ASP A 64 15.25 -10.47 25.18
CA ASP A 64 15.24 -11.49 26.22
C ASP A 64 13.84 -12.11 26.29
N LEU A 65 13.69 -13.30 25.74
CA LEU A 65 12.39 -13.97 25.65
C LEU A 65 11.78 -14.26 27.03
N SER A 66 12.62 -14.43 28.08
CA SER A 66 12.15 -14.68 29.44
C SER A 66 11.46 -13.46 30.07
N ARG A 67 11.77 -12.27 29.58
CA ARG A 67 11.21 -10.99 30.06
C ARG A 67 10.08 -10.44 29.21
N LEU A 68 9.82 -11.05 28.06
CA LEU A 68 8.70 -10.64 27.23
C LEU A 68 7.37 -11.08 27.88
N LYS A 69 6.43 -10.15 27.97
CA LYS A 69 5.08 -10.52 28.41
C LYS A 69 4.49 -11.51 27.42
N PRO A 70 4.05 -12.67 27.88
CA PRO A 70 3.39 -13.65 27.01
C PRO A 70 2.11 -13.05 26.41
N PHE A 71 1.75 -13.49 25.23
CA PHE A 71 0.50 -13.13 24.58
C PHE A 71 -0.14 -14.36 23.93
N LYS A 72 -1.45 -14.33 23.81
CA LYS A 72 -2.20 -15.39 23.12
C LYS A 72 -2.26 -15.06 21.62
N LYS A 73 -2.08 -16.06 20.78
CA LYS A 73 -2.19 -15.95 19.31
C LYS A 73 -3.02 -17.06 18.67
N ASP A 74 -3.46 -18.03 19.44
CA ASP A 74 -4.37 -19.09 19.01
C ASP A 74 -5.78 -18.76 19.48
N PHE A 75 -6.65 -18.44 18.53
CA PHE A 75 -8.05 -18.06 18.74
C PHE A 75 -9.01 -18.94 17.94
N TYR A 76 -8.49 -19.86 17.12
CA TYR A 76 -9.32 -20.69 16.27
C TYR A 76 -10.08 -21.74 17.09
N VAL A 77 -11.39 -21.74 16.93
CA VAL A 77 -12.27 -22.81 17.42
C VAL A 77 -13.01 -23.35 16.21
N PRO A 78 -12.76 -24.59 15.80
CA PRO A 78 -13.44 -25.18 14.65
C PRO A 78 -14.96 -25.19 14.85
N HIS A 79 -15.68 -24.78 13.79
CA HIS A 79 -17.14 -24.92 13.75
C HIS A 79 -17.51 -26.41 13.68
N PRO A 80 -18.63 -26.88 14.29
CA PRO A 80 -19.03 -28.28 14.21
C PRO A 80 -19.09 -28.84 12.78
N ASP A 81 -19.56 -28.05 11.82
CA ASP A 81 -19.61 -28.46 10.42
C ASP A 81 -18.21 -28.66 9.80
N VAL A 82 -17.23 -27.88 10.25
CA VAL A 82 -15.82 -28.06 9.86
C VAL A 82 -15.21 -29.31 10.48
N GLU A 83 -15.46 -29.54 11.76
CA GLU A 83 -14.97 -30.75 12.45
C GLU A 83 -15.53 -32.03 11.82
N ASN A 84 -16.85 -32.06 11.58
CA ASN A 84 -17.56 -33.23 11.04
C ASN A 84 -17.35 -33.44 9.53
N ARG A 85 -16.77 -32.47 8.81
CA ARG A 85 -16.53 -32.59 7.37
C ARG A 85 -15.53 -33.70 7.09
N GLN A 86 -15.90 -34.59 6.17
CA GLN A 86 -15.04 -35.72 5.80
C GLN A 86 -13.77 -35.24 5.11
N ASP A 87 -12.66 -35.92 5.36
CA ASP A 87 -11.37 -35.56 4.74
C ASP A 87 -11.41 -35.69 3.20
N SER A 88 -12.20 -36.64 2.68
CA SER A 88 -12.46 -36.76 1.23
C SER A 88 -13.09 -35.50 0.63
N ASP A 89 -14.04 -34.89 1.33
CA ASP A 89 -14.73 -33.68 0.87
C ASP A 89 -13.80 -32.46 0.94
N VAL A 90 -12.95 -32.42 1.99
CA VAL A 90 -11.91 -31.39 2.11
C VAL A 90 -10.91 -31.47 0.96
N GLU A 91 -10.42 -32.67 0.65
CA GLU A 91 -9.46 -32.85 -0.47
C GLU A 91 -10.09 -32.61 -1.83
N ALA A 92 -11.35 -33.02 -2.03
CA ALA A 92 -12.11 -32.71 -3.24
C ALA A 92 -12.28 -31.20 -3.43
N TRP A 93 -12.61 -30.49 -2.35
CA TRP A 93 -12.74 -29.03 -2.37
C TRP A 93 -11.40 -28.34 -2.65
N ARG A 94 -10.31 -28.80 -2.00
CA ARG A 94 -8.95 -28.28 -2.27
C ARG A 94 -8.56 -28.48 -3.72
N SER A 95 -8.78 -29.66 -4.26
CA SER A 95 -8.47 -30.00 -5.65
C SER A 95 -9.27 -29.15 -6.64
N SER A 96 -10.57 -28.97 -6.39
CA SER A 96 -11.45 -28.16 -7.26
C SER A 96 -11.09 -26.65 -7.25
N ASN A 97 -10.42 -26.17 -6.19
CA ASN A 97 -9.96 -24.79 -6.06
C ASN A 97 -8.44 -24.64 -6.34
N GLU A 98 -7.79 -25.67 -6.88
CA GLU A 98 -6.35 -25.68 -7.16
C GLU A 98 -5.49 -25.31 -5.95
N ILE A 99 -5.85 -25.80 -4.77
CA ILE A 99 -5.12 -25.52 -3.53
C ILE A 99 -4.10 -26.60 -3.30
N THR A 100 -2.85 -26.23 -3.15
CA THR A 100 -1.78 -27.08 -2.64
C THR A 100 -1.25 -26.55 -1.32
N LEU A 101 -0.95 -27.46 -0.41
CA LEU A 101 -0.55 -27.16 0.95
C LEU A 101 0.79 -27.78 1.29
N LYS A 102 1.58 -27.07 2.12
CA LYS A 102 2.82 -27.60 2.70
C LYS A 102 2.87 -27.28 4.18
N GLY A 103 3.12 -28.29 5.00
CA GLY A 103 3.19 -28.17 6.45
C GLY A 103 2.58 -29.39 7.15
N ARG A 104 2.45 -29.31 8.48
CA ARG A 104 1.87 -30.37 9.32
C ARG A 104 0.64 -29.84 10.05
N ASN A 105 -0.33 -30.71 10.31
CA ASN A 105 -1.53 -30.39 11.08
C ASN A 105 -2.28 -29.16 10.52
N ILE A 106 -2.45 -29.12 9.21
CA ILE A 106 -3.13 -27.99 8.56
C ILE A 106 -4.62 -28.08 8.85
N PRO A 107 -5.25 -27.05 9.42
CA PRO A 107 -6.68 -27.04 9.71
C PRO A 107 -7.53 -27.23 8.43
N LYS A 108 -8.73 -27.80 8.61
CA LYS A 108 -9.73 -27.90 7.55
C LYS A 108 -10.19 -26.49 7.13
N PRO A 109 -10.54 -26.26 5.86
CA PRO A 109 -11.02 -24.97 5.40
C PRO A 109 -12.42 -24.65 5.92
N THR A 110 -12.70 -23.35 6.09
CA THR A 110 -14.03 -22.81 6.39
C THR A 110 -14.70 -22.37 5.09
N LEU A 111 -15.80 -23.01 4.71
CA LEU A 111 -16.44 -22.81 3.41
C LEU A 111 -17.48 -21.69 3.40
N THR A 112 -17.92 -21.29 4.58
CA THR A 112 -18.83 -20.16 4.79
C THR A 112 -18.22 -19.17 5.77
N PHE A 113 -18.77 -17.96 5.83
CA PHE A 113 -18.33 -16.96 6.79
C PHE A 113 -18.66 -17.36 8.23
N ASP A 114 -19.79 -18.02 8.45
CA ASP A 114 -20.21 -18.50 9.78
C ASP A 114 -19.22 -19.54 10.34
N GLU A 115 -18.73 -20.43 9.48
CA GLU A 115 -17.72 -21.42 9.86
C GLU A 115 -16.39 -20.81 10.30
N ALA A 116 -16.08 -19.58 9.85
CA ALA A 116 -14.84 -18.90 10.19
C ALA A 116 -14.77 -18.46 11.67
N GLY A 117 -15.94 -18.37 12.34
CA GLY A 117 -16.01 -18.04 13.76
C GLY A 117 -15.55 -16.63 14.11
N PHE A 118 -15.69 -15.69 13.20
CA PHE A 118 -15.41 -14.28 13.47
C PHE A 118 -16.44 -13.69 14.44
N PRO A 119 -16.04 -12.73 15.30
CA PRO A 119 -16.98 -12.02 16.16
C PRO A 119 -18.05 -11.26 15.37
N ASP A 120 -19.22 -11.05 15.97
CA ASP A 120 -20.38 -10.38 15.36
C ASP A 120 -20.02 -9.05 14.72
N TYR A 121 -19.20 -8.23 15.38
CA TYR A 121 -18.76 -6.92 14.85
C TYR A 121 -17.92 -7.00 13.56
N VAL A 122 -17.31 -8.17 13.28
CA VAL A 122 -16.64 -8.44 12.01
C VAL A 122 -17.64 -8.95 10.99
N MET A 123 -18.55 -9.85 11.41
CA MET A 123 -19.58 -10.44 10.55
C MET A 123 -20.53 -9.37 10.00
N ASP A 124 -20.95 -8.41 10.82
CA ASP A 124 -21.81 -7.29 10.42
C ASP A 124 -21.20 -6.48 9.23
N GLU A 125 -19.89 -6.30 9.24
CA GLU A 125 -19.22 -5.59 8.13
C GLU A 125 -19.04 -6.46 6.89
N ILE A 126 -18.81 -7.76 7.05
CA ILE A 126 -18.75 -8.71 5.94
C ILE A 126 -20.09 -8.76 5.20
N GLU A 127 -21.19 -8.81 5.95
CA GLU A 127 -22.55 -8.83 5.39
C GLU A 127 -22.83 -7.56 4.58
N LYS A 128 -22.45 -6.38 5.10
CA LYS A 128 -22.58 -5.10 4.38
C LYS A 128 -21.78 -5.07 3.08
N MET A 129 -20.67 -5.81 3.01
CA MET A 129 -19.88 -5.92 1.77
C MET A 129 -20.55 -6.80 0.71
N GLY A 130 -21.57 -7.57 1.05
CA GLY A 130 -22.36 -8.38 0.13
C GLY A 130 -21.61 -9.58 -0.46
N PHE A 131 -20.60 -10.09 0.20
CA PHE A 131 -19.89 -11.29 -0.25
C PHE A 131 -20.70 -12.54 0.03
N ALA A 132 -20.90 -13.38 -0.99
CA ALA A 132 -21.70 -14.60 -0.86
C ALA A 132 -20.97 -15.72 -0.07
N LYS A 133 -19.65 -15.84 -0.28
CA LYS A 133 -18.82 -16.87 0.36
C LYS A 133 -17.35 -16.43 0.39
N PRO A 134 -16.54 -17.03 1.27
CA PRO A 134 -15.09 -16.83 1.28
C PRO A 134 -14.44 -17.24 -0.04
N THR A 135 -13.40 -16.52 -0.43
CA THR A 135 -12.52 -16.97 -1.52
C THR A 135 -11.68 -18.17 -1.07
N PRO A 136 -11.11 -18.98 -1.99
CA PRO A 136 -10.32 -20.15 -1.62
C PRO A 136 -9.16 -19.84 -0.67
N ILE A 137 -8.44 -18.72 -0.88
CA ILE A 137 -7.34 -18.31 -0.01
C ILE A 137 -7.82 -17.86 1.37
N GLN A 138 -9.01 -17.26 1.47
CA GLN A 138 -9.65 -16.89 2.73
C GLN A 138 -10.10 -18.14 3.49
N ALA A 139 -10.85 -19.01 2.81
CA ALA A 139 -11.41 -20.22 3.39
C ALA A 139 -10.34 -21.13 4.03
N GLN A 140 -9.20 -21.32 3.37
CA GLN A 140 -8.09 -22.10 3.92
C GLN A 140 -7.19 -21.27 4.84
N GLY A 141 -7.04 -19.97 4.61
CA GLY A 141 -6.12 -19.11 5.35
C GLY A 141 -6.58 -18.71 6.74
N TRP A 142 -7.87 -18.44 6.95
CA TRP A 142 -8.38 -18.00 8.25
C TRP A 142 -8.18 -19.01 9.38
N PRO A 143 -8.48 -20.31 9.21
CA PRO A 143 -8.19 -21.29 10.24
C PRO A 143 -6.71 -21.32 10.65
N ILE A 144 -5.81 -21.19 9.70
CA ILE A 144 -4.35 -21.16 9.95
C ILE A 144 -3.96 -19.89 10.70
N ALA A 145 -4.37 -18.72 10.20
CA ALA A 145 -4.02 -17.45 10.81
C ALA A 145 -4.60 -17.29 12.23
N LEU A 146 -5.86 -17.72 12.44
CA LEU A 146 -6.52 -17.68 13.74
C LEU A 146 -5.93 -18.69 14.73
N SER A 147 -5.31 -19.78 14.28
CA SER A 147 -4.58 -20.74 15.12
C SER A 147 -3.18 -20.22 15.54
N GLY A 148 -2.80 -19.02 15.11
CA GLY A 148 -1.53 -18.41 15.49
C GLY A 148 -0.29 -18.94 14.77
N TYR A 149 -0.45 -19.78 13.75
CA TYR A 149 0.66 -20.25 12.93
C TYR A 149 1.22 -19.12 12.07
N ASP A 150 2.53 -19.17 11.85
CA ASP A 150 3.13 -18.44 10.75
C ASP A 150 2.67 -19.06 9.42
N MET A 151 2.45 -18.26 8.40
CA MET A 151 2.01 -18.78 7.12
C MET A 151 2.55 -18.04 5.92
N VAL A 152 2.67 -18.76 4.82
CA VAL A 152 2.90 -18.22 3.49
C VAL A 152 1.65 -18.46 2.64
N GLY A 153 1.10 -17.40 2.08
CA GLY A 153 0.00 -17.46 1.13
C GLY A 153 0.45 -17.04 -0.26
N ILE A 154 0.35 -17.96 -1.21
CA ILE A 154 0.70 -17.70 -2.62
C ILE A 154 -0.61 -17.73 -3.41
N ALA A 155 -0.98 -16.58 -3.94
CA ALA A 155 -2.20 -16.43 -4.73
C ALA A 155 -2.10 -15.17 -5.62
N SER A 156 -2.80 -15.16 -6.74
CA SER A 156 -2.86 -14.03 -7.66
C SER A 156 -3.39 -12.74 -6.99
N THR A 157 -3.13 -11.60 -7.61
CA THR A 157 -3.74 -10.32 -7.20
C THR A 157 -5.26 -10.40 -7.36
N GLY A 158 -6.01 -9.75 -6.46
CA GLY A 158 -7.48 -9.80 -6.49
C GLY A 158 -8.11 -11.07 -5.91
N SER A 159 -7.33 -12.04 -5.41
CA SER A 159 -7.84 -13.28 -4.82
C SER A 159 -8.45 -13.12 -3.42
N GLY A 160 -8.45 -11.93 -2.84
CA GLY A 160 -8.98 -11.66 -1.49
C GLY A 160 -7.96 -11.79 -0.35
N LYS A 161 -6.65 -11.75 -0.65
CA LYS A 161 -5.57 -11.85 0.34
C LYS A 161 -5.70 -10.85 1.48
N THR A 162 -6.12 -9.62 1.21
CA THR A 162 -6.21 -8.56 2.23
C THR A 162 -7.10 -8.94 3.40
N LEU A 163 -8.28 -9.46 3.15
CA LEU A 163 -9.17 -9.95 4.21
C LEU A 163 -8.61 -11.19 4.90
N SER A 164 -7.80 -12.00 4.21
CA SER A 164 -7.19 -13.19 4.79
C SER A 164 -6.24 -12.88 5.95
N TYR A 165 -5.66 -11.67 5.99
CA TYR A 165 -4.79 -11.26 7.09
C TYR A 165 -5.36 -10.13 7.96
N ILE A 166 -6.23 -9.26 7.44
CA ILE A 166 -6.82 -8.16 8.23
C ILE A 166 -7.85 -8.69 9.24
N LEU A 167 -8.73 -9.63 8.87
CA LEU A 167 -9.74 -10.15 9.81
C LEU A 167 -9.08 -10.89 10.98
N PRO A 168 -8.12 -11.80 10.77
CA PRO A 168 -7.35 -12.38 11.89
C PRO A 168 -6.57 -11.34 12.69
N ALA A 169 -6.04 -10.28 12.08
CA ALA A 169 -5.37 -9.21 12.81
C ALA A 169 -6.32 -8.48 13.75
N ILE A 170 -7.56 -8.22 13.34
CA ILE A 170 -8.59 -7.60 14.18
C ILE A 170 -8.91 -8.48 15.40
N VAL A 171 -9.09 -9.78 15.18
CA VAL A 171 -9.31 -10.74 16.28
C VAL A 171 -8.10 -10.77 17.21
N HIS A 172 -6.89 -10.83 16.65
CA HIS A 172 -5.65 -10.83 17.41
C HIS A 172 -5.53 -9.59 18.29
N ILE A 173 -5.76 -8.39 17.73
CA ILE A 173 -5.65 -7.11 18.43
C ILE A 173 -6.67 -7.02 19.57
N ASN A 174 -7.93 -7.37 19.34
CA ASN A 174 -8.98 -7.28 20.34
C ASN A 174 -8.81 -8.28 21.51
N ASN A 175 -7.96 -9.28 21.33
CA ASN A 175 -7.56 -10.23 22.38
C ASN A 175 -6.24 -9.85 23.07
N GLN A 176 -5.64 -8.69 22.74
CA GLN A 176 -4.47 -8.14 23.42
C GLN A 176 -4.87 -7.08 24.45
N PRO A 177 -4.02 -6.78 25.45
CA PRO A 177 -4.22 -5.63 26.31
C PRO A 177 -4.30 -4.34 25.48
N LYS A 178 -5.19 -3.43 25.88
CA LYS A 178 -5.35 -2.13 25.19
C LYS A 178 -4.02 -1.38 25.08
N SER A 179 -3.81 -0.70 23.97
CA SER A 179 -2.66 0.15 23.75
C SER A 179 -2.69 1.38 24.66
N SER A 180 -1.53 1.76 25.18
CA SER A 180 -1.32 3.00 25.91
C SER A 180 -0.59 3.99 25.02
N ARG A 181 -0.72 5.28 25.33
CA ARG A 181 -0.01 6.33 24.59
C ARG A 181 1.49 6.09 24.61
N GLY A 182 2.12 6.08 23.43
CA GLY A 182 3.57 5.81 23.27
C GLY A 182 3.89 4.33 23.07
N ASP A 183 2.91 3.42 23.22
CA ASP A 183 3.03 2.06 22.72
C ASP A 183 3.03 2.09 21.19
N GLY A 184 3.85 1.26 20.57
CA GLY A 184 3.76 1.05 19.13
C GLY A 184 2.55 0.20 18.75
N PRO A 185 2.34 -0.04 17.45
CA PRO A 185 1.24 -0.87 16.96
C PRO A 185 1.35 -2.32 17.42
N ILE A 186 0.21 -3.01 17.48
CA ILE A 186 0.13 -4.45 17.74
C ILE A 186 0.32 -5.22 16.43
N ALA A 187 -0.22 -4.69 15.33
CA ALA A 187 -0.10 -5.27 14.00
C ALA A 187 0.63 -4.32 13.05
N LEU A 188 1.53 -4.88 12.24
CA LEU A 188 2.24 -4.18 11.18
C LEU A 188 2.01 -4.89 9.85
N VAL A 189 1.61 -4.13 8.83
CA VAL A 189 1.52 -4.58 7.45
C VAL A 189 2.54 -3.82 6.61
N LEU A 190 3.48 -4.53 5.99
CA LEU A 190 4.43 -3.97 5.04
C LEU A 190 3.94 -4.19 3.61
N ALA A 191 3.96 -3.14 2.83
CA ALA A 191 3.57 -3.13 1.41
C ALA A 191 4.64 -2.45 0.55
N PRO A 192 4.88 -2.90 -0.70
CA PRO A 192 5.91 -2.35 -1.57
C PRO A 192 5.62 -0.92 -2.04
N THR A 193 4.35 -0.57 -2.20
CA THR A 193 3.94 0.70 -2.80
C THR A 193 2.96 1.45 -1.91
N ARG A 194 2.91 2.76 -2.11
CA ARG A 194 1.95 3.63 -1.46
C ARG A 194 0.52 3.24 -1.80
N GLU A 195 0.28 2.98 -3.07
CA GLU A 195 -1.05 2.67 -3.60
C GLU A 195 -1.62 1.41 -2.95
N LEU A 196 -0.81 0.35 -2.84
CA LEU A 196 -1.22 -0.88 -2.14
C LEU A 196 -1.44 -0.60 -0.64
N ALA A 197 -0.56 0.16 0.00
CA ALA A 197 -0.73 0.51 1.41
C ALA A 197 -2.03 1.27 1.67
N GLN A 198 -2.43 2.18 0.78
CA GLN A 198 -3.70 2.90 0.85
C GLN A 198 -4.91 1.97 0.60
N GLN A 199 -4.83 1.05 -0.36
CA GLN A 199 -5.88 0.04 -0.59
C GLN A 199 -6.10 -0.86 0.63
N ILE A 200 -5.03 -1.25 1.31
CA ILE A 200 -5.11 -2.01 2.56
C ILE A 200 -5.76 -1.14 3.66
N GLN A 201 -5.40 0.14 3.75
CA GLN A 201 -6.01 1.07 4.68
C GLN A 201 -7.51 1.21 4.46
N GLU A 202 -7.95 1.36 3.22
CA GLU A 202 -9.40 1.43 2.88
C GLU A 202 -10.17 0.19 3.36
N VAL A 203 -9.55 -0.98 3.32
CA VAL A 203 -10.14 -2.20 3.88
C VAL A 203 -10.19 -2.12 5.41
N CYS A 204 -9.11 -1.70 6.08
CA CYS A 204 -9.10 -1.53 7.54
C CYS A 204 -10.15 -0.54 8.00
N ASP A 205 -10.35 0.56 7.29
CA ASP A 205 -11.29 1.62 7.65
C ASP A 205 -12.75 1.13 7.65
N LYS A 206 -13.10 0.15 6.82
CA LYS A 206 -14.43 -0.46 6.83
C LYS A 206 -14.74 -1.15 8.15
N PHE A 207 -13.74 -1.71 8.81
CA PHE A 207 -13.89 -2.41 10.09
C PHE A 207 -13.57 -1.52 11.32
N ALA A 208 -13.04 -0.32 11.11
CA ALA A 208 -12.55 0.54 12.19
C ALA A 208 -13.66 0.93 13.19
N ASN A 209 -14.86 1.26 12.70
CA ASN A 209 -15.98 1.70 13.54
C ASN A 209 -16.52 0.59 14.42
N THR A 210 -16.68 -0.62 13.87
CA THR A 210 -17.25 -1.77 14.59
C THR A 210 -16.24 -2.45 15.50
N SER A 211 -14.99 -2.58 15.05
CA SER A 211 -13.91 -3.20 15.82
C SER A 211 -13.27 -2.27 16.86
N LYS A 212 -13.46 -0.95 16.74
CA LYS A 212 -12.80 0.09 17.56
C LYS A 212 -11.27 0.02 17.50
N ILE A 213 -10.74 -0.37 16.35
CA ILE A 213 -9.31 -0.45 16.06
C ILE A 213 -8.92 0.71 15.16
N HIS A 214 -7.89 1.46 15.54
CA HIS A 214 -7.36 2.57 14.77
C HIS A 214 -6.21 2.09 13.90
N ASN A 215 -6.10 2.67 12.73
CA ASN A 215 -5.03 2.38 11.79
C ASN A 215 -4.43 3.66 11.23
N THR A 216 -3.21 3.58 10.72
CA THR A 216 -2.59 4.64 9.91
C THR A 216 -1.75 4.06 8.81
N CYS A 217 -1.57 4.85 7.75
CA CYS A 217 -0.78 4.48 6.59
C CYS A 217 0.47 5.36 6.46
N LEU A 218 1.66 4.72 6.43
CA LEU A 218 2.95 5.39 6.42
C LEU A 218 3.66 5.17 5.08
N PHE A 219 3.82 6.22 4.28
CA PHE A 219 4.46 6.12 2.98
C PHE A 219 5.24 7.38 2.60
N GLY A 220 6.23 7.20 1.73
CA GLY A 220 7.05 8.28 1.18
C GLY A 220 6.29 9.15 0.17
N GLY A 221 6.85 10.32 -0.16
CA GLY A 221 6.25 11.24 -1.13
C GLY A 221 5.11 12.10 -0.58
N ALA A 222 4.66 11.88 0.68
CA ALA A 222 3.67 12.69 1.36
C ALA A 222 4.27 13.39 2.60
N PRO A 223 3.65 14.49 3.09
CA PRO A 223 4.10 15.18 4.30
C PRO A 223 4.15 14.24 5.50
N LYS A 224 5.22 14.34 6.31
CA LYS A 224 5.39 13.52 7.52
C LYS A 224 4.46 13.94 8.67
N GLY A 225 4.05 15.20 8.72
CA GLY A 225 3.30 15.77 9.84
C GLY A 225 1.98 15.08 10.14
N PRO A 226 1.06 14.88 9.18
CA PRO A 226 -0.17 14.13 9.39
C PRO A 226 0.08 12.72 9.90
N GLN A 227 0.95 11.95 9.23
CA GLN A 227 1.30 10.59 9.62
C GLN A 227 1.89 10.51 11.04
N ALA A 228 2.71 11.50 11.43
CA ALA A 228 3.24 11.60 12.79
C ALA A 228 2.14 11.85 13.82
N ARG A 229 1.14 12.70 13.52
CA ARG A 229 0.01 12.95 14.44
C ARG A 229 -0.81 11.68 14.67
N ASP A 230 -1.05 10.88 13.64
CA ASP A 230 -1.77 9.62 13.78
C ASP A 230 -1.01 8.65 14.70
N LEU A 231 0.31 8.55 14.52
CA LEU A 231 1.16 7.74 15.42
C LEU A 231 1.15 8.26 16.86
N ASP A 232 1.18 9.58 17.06
CA ASP A 232 1.13 10.22 18.38
C ASP A 232 -0.24 10.03 19.06
N ALA A 233 -1.32 9.94 18.29
CA ALA A 233 -2.66 9.63 18.79
C ALA A 233 -2.78 8.19 19.29
N GLY A 234 -1.97 7.28 18.73
CA GLY A 234 -1.97 5.85 19.02
C GLY A 234 -2.83 5.10 18.03
N VAL A 235 -2.24 4.05 17.44
CA VAL A 235 -2.90 3.17 16.47
C VAL A 235 -2.52 1.72 16.75
N GLU A 236 -3.46 0.81 16.57
CA GLU A 236 -3.24 -0.61 16.74
C GLU A 236 -2.66 -1.26 15.47
N ILE A 237 -3.00 -0.73 14.29
CA ILE A 237 -2.50 -1.21 13.00
C ILE A 237 -1.69 -0.11 12.32
N VAL A 238 -0.47 -0.44 11.92
CA VAL A 238 0.33 0.39 11.01
C VAL A 238 0.47 -0.35 9.69
N ILE A 239 0.10 0.31 8.60
CA ILE A 239 0.31 -0.13 7.24
C ILE A 239 1.42 0.75 6.67
N ALA A 240 2.50 0.19 6.14
CA ALA A 240 3.65 1.00 5.80
C ALA A 240 4.44 0.53 4.58
N THR A 241 5.00 1.49 3.85
CA THR A 241 6.14 1.22 2.99
C THR A 241 7.43 1.23 3.82
N PRO A 242 8.40 0.33 3.55
CA PRO A 242 9.56 0.13 4.42
C PRO A 242 10.34 1.40 4.76
N GLY A 243 10.64 2.24 3.75
CA GLY A 243 11.46 3.44 3.95
C GLY A 243 10.86 4.47 4.90
N ARG A 244 9.56 4.76 4.79
CA ARG A 244 8.89 5.73 5.66
C ARG A 244 8.73 5.21 7.09
N LEU A 245 8.49 3.91 7.26
CA LEU A 245 8.46 3.32 8.59
C LEU A 245 9.83 3.44 9.29
N LEU A 246 10.91 3.16 8.58
CA LEU A 246 12.26 3.34 9.11
C LEU A 246 12.53 4.79 9.52
N ASP A 247 12.11 5.77 8.75
CA ASP A 247 12.20 7.19 9.11
C ASP A 247 11.54 7.50 10.47
N PHE A 248 10.35 6.94 10.72
CA PHE A 248 9.64 7.15 11.98
C PHE A 248 10.23 6.35 13.15
N LEU A 249 10.77 5.17 12.89
CA LEU A 249 11.50 4.39 13.89
C LEU A 249 12.82 5.09 14.30
N GLU A 250 13.58 5.62 13.33
CA GLU A 250 14.84 6.35 13.59
C GLU A 250 14.60 7.66 14.34
N SER A 251 13.53 8.36 14.05
CA SER A 251 13.15 9.60 14.75
C SER A 251 12.47 9.34 16.10
N GLY A 252 12.27 8.08 16.51
CA GLY A 252 11.63 7.73 17.77
C GLY A 252 10.13 8.09 17.86
N ARG A 253 9.48 8.38 16.73
CA ARG A 253 8.03 8.69 16.70
C ARG A 253 7.16 7.47 16.94
N THR A 254 7.67 6.29 16.62
CA THR A 254 7.03 5.01 16.92
C THR A 254 8.08 3.96 17.27
N ASN A 255 7.62 2.81 17.74
CA ASN A 255 8.45 1.63 17.99
C ASN A 255 7.63 0.37 17.67
N LEU A 256 8.31 -0.78 17.58
CA LEU A 256 7.67 -2.06 17.26
C LEU A 256 7.75 -3.07 18.41
N LYS A 257 7.95 -2.59 19.64
CA LYS A 257 8.11 -3.45 20.82
C LYS A 257 6.85 -4.26 21.16
N ARG A 258 5.68 -3.71 20.85
CA ARG A 258 4.38 -4.38 21.05
C ARG A 258 3.88 -5.12 19.81
N CYS A 259 4.59 -5.03 18.69
CA CYS A 259 4.18 -5.68 17.45
C CYS A 259 4.28 -7.20 17.63
N THR A 260 3.14 -7.87 17.65
CA THR A 260 3.00 -9.33 17.80
C THR A 260 2.45 -9.99 16.54
N TYR A 261 1.97 -9.20 15.57
CA TYR A 261 1.41 -9.64 14.31
C TYR A 261 2.05 -8.87 13.15
N LEU A 262 2.76 -9.58 12.29
CA LEU A 262 3.45 -9.00 11.14
C LEU A 262 2.92 -9.59 9.84
N VAL A 263 2.61 -8.73 8.88
CA VAL A 263 2.24 -9.10 7.52
C VAL A 263 3.24 -8.52 6.54
N LEU A 264 3.71 -9.36 5.61
CA LEU A 264 4.48 -8.95 4.44
C LEU A 264 3.59 -9.19 3.21
N ASP A 265 3.05 -8.14 2.61
CA ASP A 265 2.20 -8.26 1.41
C ASP A 265 2.97 -7.92 0.14
N GLU A 266 2.77 -8.69 -0.92
CA GLU A 266 3.55 -8.66 -2.17
C GLU A 266 5.07 -8.77 -1.90
N ALA A 267 5.47 -9.83 -1.18
CA ALA A 267 6.87 -10.01 -0.77
C ALA A 267 7.83 -10.12 -1.97
N ASP A 268 7.41 -10.77 -3.06
CA ASP A 268 8.13 -10.83 -4.32
C ASP A 268 8.43 -9.42 -4.86
N ARG A 269 7.42 -8.58 -4.92
CA ARG A 269 7.57 -7.20 -5.40
C ARG A 269 8.43 -6.34 -4.49
N MET A 270 8.38 -6.56 -3.16
CA MET A 270 9.28 -5.87 -2.24
C MET A 270 10.75 -6.24 -2.50
N LEU A 271 11.04 -7.49 -2.85
CA LEU A 271 12.38 -7.94 -3.24
C LEU A 271 12.83 -7.31 -4.56
N ASP A 272 11.96 -7.33 -5.58
CA ASP A 272 12.23 -6.71 -6.90
C ASP A 272 12.55 -5.21 -6.77
N MET A 273 11.92 -4.53 -5.81
CA MET A 273 12.19 -3.12 -5.51
C MET A 273 13.41 -2.89 -4.64
N GLY A 274 14.11 -3.94 -4.24
CA GLY A 274 15.33 -3.86 -3.42
C GLY A 274 15.08 -3.49 -1.95
N PHE A 275 13.89 -3.76 -1.41
CA PHE A 275 13.55 -3.45 -0.03
C PHE A 275 14.04 -4.48 1.00
N GLU A 276 14.69 -5.56 0.57
CA GLU A 276 15.18 -6.60 1.47
C GLU A 276 15.99 -6.06 2.66
N PRO A 277 17.01 -5.18 2.48
CA PRO A 277 17.75 -4.65 3.62
C PRO A 277 16.90 -3.86 4.60
N GLN A 278 15.88 -3.16 4.09
CA GLN A 278 14.96 -2.37 4.90
C GLN A 278 14.00 -3.27 5.69
N ILE A 279 13.47 -4.31 5.06
CA ILE A 279 12.61 -5.32 5.70
C ILE A 279 13.37 -6.00 6.84
N ARG A 280 14.61 -6.43 6.60
CA ARG A 280 15.47 -7.03 7.64
C ARG A 280 15.65 -6.10 8.83
N LYS A 281 15.89 -4.82 8.57
CA LYS A 281 16.06 -3.81 9.61
C LYS A 281 14.81 -3.58 10.44
N ILE A 282 13.63 -3.59 9.79
CA ILE A 282 12.33 -3.47 10.46
C ILE A 282 12.06 -4.72 11.32
N ILE A 283 12.24 -5.91 10.76
CA ILE A 283 11.97 -7.17 11.47
C ILE A 283 12.86 -7.33 12.72
N GLU A 284 14.11 -6.84 12.69
CA GLU A 284 14.97 -6.79 13.87
C GLU A 284 14.36 -6.01 15.04
N GLN A 285 13.49 -5.02 14.77
CA GLN A 285 12.83 -4.19 15.77
C GLN A 285 11.59 -4.86 16.38
N ILE A 286 11.15 -5.99 15.81
CA ILE A 286 9.95 -6.71 16.23
C ILE A 286 10.33 -7.89 17.10
N ARG A 287 9.54 -8.16 18.13
CA ARG A 287 9.76 -9.32 19.03
C ARG A 287 9.77 -10.64 18.25
N PRO A 288 10.67 -11.57 18.62
CA PRO A 288 10.89 -12.80 17.84
C PRO A 288 9.80 -13.87 17.98
N ASP A 289 8.91 -13.76 18.98
CA ASP A 289 7.77 -14.66 19.23
C ASP A 289 6.48 -14.22 18.53
N ARG A 290 6.55 -13.18 17.67
CA ARG A 290 5.45 -12.72 16.84
C ARG A 290 4.88 -13.81 15.96
N GLN A 291 3.66 -13.59 15.47
CA GLN A 291 3.10 -14.30 14.32
C GLN A 291 3.46 -13.53 13.04
N THR A 292 3.90 -14.24 12.00
CA THR A 292 4.26 -13.65 10.72
C THR A 292 3.49 -14.30 9.58
N LEU A 293 2.83 -13.49 8.76
CA LEU A 293 2.12 -13.91 7.56
C LEU A 293 2.78 -13.26 6.34
N MET A 294 3.20 -14.06 5.38
CA MET A 294 3.82 -13.59 4.15
C MET A 294 2.91 -13.91 2.97
N TRP A 295 2.68 -12.91 2.14
CA TRP A 295 1.84 -13.01 0.95
C TRP A 295 2.64 -12.68 -0.30
N SER A 296 2.48 -13.48 -1.34
CA SER A 296 3.18 -13.30 -2.61
C SER A 296 2.32 -13.77 -3.77
N ALA A 297 2.56 -13.23 -4.95
CA ALA A 297 1.95 -13.74 -6.18
C ALA A 297 2.80 -14.85 -6.80
N THR A 298 4.11 -14.84 -6.56
CA THR A 298 5.09 -15.78 -7.11
C THR A 298 5.90 -16.41 -6.00
N TRP A 299 6.59 -17.52 -6.31
CA TRP A 299 7.36 -18.28 -5.32
C TRP A 299 8.81 -18.57 -5.79
N PRO A 300 9.60 -17.56 -6.16
CA PRO A 300 11.01 -17.71 -6.53
C PRO A 300 11.87 -18.03 -5.31
N ARG A 301 13.11 -18.47 -5.55
CA ARG A 301 14.04 -18.88 -4.48
C ARG A 301 14.33 -17.77 -3.48
N GLU A 302 14.37 -16.55 -3.92
CA GLU A 302 14.60 -15.36 -3.09
C GLU A 302 13.48 -15.17 -2.05
N VAL A 303 12.21 -15.31 -2.47
CA VAL A 303 11.03 -15.25 -1.57
C VAL A 303 11.05 -16.46 -0.62
N GLN A 304 11.41 -17.65 -1.08
CA GLN A 304 11.55 -18.85 -0.23
C GLN A 304 12.62 -18.64 0.85
N SER A 305 13.76 -18.06 0.49
CA SER A 305 14.82 -17.73 1.45
C SER A 305 14.34 -16.76 2.50
N LEU A 306 13.64 -15.71 2.09
CA LEU A 306 13.06 -14.70 2.99
C LEU A 306 12.06 -15.35 3.96
N ALA A 307 11.18 -16.22 3.45
CA ALA A 307 10.22 -16.94 4.28
C ALA A 307 10.92 -17.84 5.32
N SER A 308 11.93 -18.59 4.90
CA SER A 308 12.67 -19.50 5.78
C SER A 308 13.41 -18.77 6.90
N GLU A 309 13.79 -17.51 6.68
CA GLU A 309 14.49 -16.71 7.68
C GLU A 309 13.54 -16.02 8.67
N PHE A 310 12.41 -15.52 8.19
CA PHE A 310 11.53 -14.67 9.01
C PHE A 310 10.33 -15.37 9.61
N LEU A 311 9.96 -16.53 9.11
CA LEU A 311 8.84 -17.33 9.60
C LEU A 311 9.34 -18.57 10.35
N LYS A 312 8.55 -19.03 11.33
CA LYS A 312 8.84 -20.22 12.13
C LYS A 312 7.82 -21.29 11.84
N ASP A 313 8.27 -22.51 11.51
CA ASP A 313 7.40 -23.67 11.28
C ASP A 313 6.12 -23.33 10.52
N TYR A 314 6.28 -22.53 9.47
CA TYR A 314 5.15 -21.95 8.76
C TYR A 314 4.39 -22.98 7.92
N LEU A 315 3.08 -22.72 7.79
CA LEU A 315 2.21 -23.44 6.87
C LEU A 315 2.15 -22.67 5.54
N GLN A 316 2.22 -23.37 4.42
CA GLN A 316 2.14 -22.75 3.11
C GLN A 316 0.84 -23.14 2.40
N ILE A 317 0.12 -22.13 1.94
CA ILE A 317 -1.04 -22.27 1.05
C ILE A 317 -0.67 -21.72 -0.32
N ASN A 318 -0.97 -22.51 -1.33
CA ASN A 318 -0.83 -22.08 -2.70
C ASN A 318 -2.17 -22.27 -3.42
N VAL A 319 -2.69 -21.20 -4.02
CA VAL A 319 -3.93 -21.21 -4.80
C VAL A 319 -3.58 -20.92 -6.26
N GLY A 320 -3.86 -21.88 -7.14
CA GLY A 320 -3.48 -21.86 -8.55
C GLY A 320 -2.12 -22.48 -8.81
N SER A 321 -1.62 -22.36 -10.03
CA SER A 321 -0.34 -22.91 -10.44
C SER A 321 0.84 -22.16 -9.81
N LEU A 322 1.82 -22.88 -9.27
CA LEU A 322 3.12 -22.32 -8.86
C LEU A 322 4.04 -21.98 -10.06
N GLN A 323 3.71 -22.51 -11.23
CA GLN A 323 4.42 -22.16 -12.45
C GLN A 323 3.86 -20.86 -13.03
N LEU A 324 4.72 -20.10 -13.68
CA LEU A 324 4.29 -18.94 -14.47
C LEU A 324 3.40 -19.45 -15.60
N ALA A 325 2.10 -19.40 -15.37
CA ALA A 325 1.09 -19.75 -16.37
C ALA A 325 0.34 -18.48 -16.75
N ALA A 326 -0.02 -18.40 -18.04
CA ALA A 326 -0.92 -17.33 -18.48
C ALA A 326 -2.26 -17.47 -17.75
N ASN A 327 -2.82 -16.33 -17.34
CA ASN A 327 -4.15 -16.34 -16.76
C ASN A 327 -5.19 -16.65 -17.84
N HIS A 328 -5.81 -17.82 -17.77
CA HIS A 328 -6.77 -18.28 -18.77
C HIS A 328 -8.05 -17.43 -18.86
N ASN A 329 -8.31 -16.60 -17.83
CA ASN A 329 -9.45 -15.66 -17.84
C ASN A 329 -9.12 -14.34 -18.56
N ILE A 330 -7.88 -14.17 -19.04
CA ILE A 330 -7.42 -12.98 -19.76
C ILE A 330 -7.08 -13.40 -21.19
N LEU A 331 -7.76 -12.81 -22.16
CA LEU A 331 -7.41 -12.96 -23.56
C LEU A 331 -6.06 -12.25 -23.81
N GLN A 332 -5.05 -13.03 -24.18
CA GLN A 332 -3.71 -12.51 -24.48
C GLN A 332 -3.47 -12.62 -25.98
N ILE A 333 -3.26 -11.47 -26.64
CA ILE A 333 -2.97 -11.38 -28.06
C ILE A 333 -1.54 -10.89 -28.22
N ILE A 334 -0.72 -11.68 -28.91
CA ILE A 334 0.67 -11.34 -29.24
C ILE A 334 0.74 -10.90 -30.70
N ASP A 335 1.17 -9.69 -30.95
CA ASP A 335 1.40 -9.15 -32.28
C ASP A 335 2.88 -8.84 -32.48
N VAL A 336 3.52 -9.59 -33.37
CA VAL A 336 4.95 -9.41 -33.71
C VAL A 336 5.07 -8.31 -34.78
N CYS A 337 5.78 -7.24 -34.47
CA CYS A 337 5.94 -6.10 -35.37
C CYS A 337 7.29 -5.39 -35.18
N MET A 338 7.67 -4.58 -36.14
CA MET A 338 8.83 -3.71 -36.04
C MET A 338 8.56 -2.51 -35.14
N GLU A 339 9.60 -1.93 -34.53
CA GLU A 339 9.45 -0.83 -33.56
C GLU A 339 8.70 0.39 -34.14
N TYR A 340 8.95 0.72 -35.41
CA TYR A 340 8.32 1.84 -36.09
C TYR A 340 6.82 1.61 -36.41
N GLU A 341 6.36 0.36 -36.39
CA GLU A 341 4.96 0.00 -36.67
C GLU A 341 4.08 0.11 -35.41
N LYS A 342 4.68 0.03 -34.22
CA LYS A 342 3.94 -0.03 -32.95
C LYS A 342 2.95 1.09 -32.76
N GLU A 343 3.33 2.32 -33.08
CA GLU A 343 2.43 3.48 -32.90
C GLU A 343 1.25 3.46 -33.86
N THR A 344 1.46 3.01 -35.10
CA THR A 344 0.38 2.87 -36.08
C THR A 344 -0.58 1.76 -35.69
N LYS A 345 -0.04 0.62 -35.26
CA LYS A 345 -0.84 -0.51 -34.76
C LYS A 345 -1.62 -0.14 -33.50
N LEU A 346 -1.00 0.59 -32.58
CA LEU A 346 -1.69 1.10 -31.39
C LEU A 346 -2.88 2.01 -31.78
N SER A 347 -2.69 2.92 -32.74
CA SER A 347 -3.77 3.81 -33.20
C SER A 347 -4.92 3.03 -33.83
N THR A 348 -4.62 1.99 -34.59
CA THR A 348 -5.62 1.12 -35.21
C THR A 348 -6.38 0.32 -34.14
N LEU A 349 -5.66 -0.33 -33.22
CA LEU A 349 -6.23 -1.10 -32.12
C LEU A 349 -7.13 -0.23 -31.22
N LEU A 350 -6.71 0.99 -30.92
CA LEU A 350 -7.53 1.91 -30.12
C LEU A 350 -8.85 2.26 -30.82
N LYS A 351 -8.86 2.44 -32.14
CA LYS A 351 -10.10 2.69 -32.90
C LYS A 351 -11.06 1.49 -32.84
N GLU A 352 -10.52 0.28 -32.88
CA GLU A 352 -11.30 -0.96 -32.76
C GLU A 352 -11.90 -1.13 -31.36
N ILE A 353 -11.08 -0.99 -30.32
CA ILE A 353 -11.49 -1.11 -28.92
C ILE A 353 -12.53 -0.05 -28.55
N MET A 354 -12.38 1.18 -29.06
CA MET A 354 -13.25 2.32 -28.73
C MET A 354 -14.62 2.27 -29.41
N ALA A 355 -14.84 1.31 -30.28
CA ALA A 355 -16.19 1.01 -30.80
C ALA A 355 -17.11 0.37 -29.75
N GLU A 356 -16.53 -0.19 -28.66
CA GLU A 356 -17.28 -0.77 -27.53
C GLU A 356 -17.66 0.31 -26.50
N LYS A 357 -18.81 0.14 -25.84
CA LYS A 357 -19.42 1.20 -25.00
C LYS A 357 -18.70 1.47 -23.66
N GLU A 358 -17.94 0.53 -23.13
CA GLU A 358 -17.23 0.68 -21.84
C GLU A 358 -15.77 0.21 -21.96
N ASN A 359 -14.88 1.14 -22.24
CA ASN A 359 -13.46 0.84 -22.41
C ASN A 359 -12.57 1.60 -21.45
N LYS A 360 -11.77 0.86 -20.67
CA LYS A 360 -10.63 1.39 -19.93
C LYS A 360 -9.38 0.72 -20.45
N THR A 361 -8.48 1.48 -21.07
CA THR A 361 -7.26 0.95 -21.66
C THR A 361 -6.03 1.46 -20.93
N ILE A 362 -5.14 0.54 -20.51
CA ILE A 362 -3.83 0.87 -19.95
C ILE A 362 -2.77 0.48 -20.97
N ILE A 363 -1.87 1.41 -21.29
CA ILE A 363 -0.76 1.20 -22.23
C ILE A 363 0.54 1.26 -21.45
N PHE A 364 1.28 0.15 -21.41
CA PHE A 364 2.61 0.09 -20.82
C PHE A 364 3.68 0.44 -21.85
N ILE A 365 4.59 1.35 -21.48
CA ILE A 365 5.64 1.86 -22.35
C ILE A 365 6.96 1.85 -21.58
N GLU A 366 8.03 1.41 -22.24
CA GLU A 366 9.32 1.13 -21.62
C GLU A 366 10.00 2.34 -20.96
N THR A 367 9.91 3.53 -21.53
CA THR A 367 10.59 4.72 -21.02
C THR A 367 9.66 5.88 -20.73
N LYS A 368 9.96 6.63 -19.67
CA LYS A 368 9.19 7.82 -19.25
C LYS A 368 9.06 8.86 -20.36
N ARG A 369 10.16 9.11 -21.10
CA ARG A 369 10.18 10.07 -22.21
C ARG A 369 9.19 9.62 -23.31
N ARG A 370 9.21 8.36 -23.64
CA ARG A 370 8.31 7.80 -24.67
C ARG A 370 6.84 7.82 -24.23
N VAL A 371 6.57 7.64 -22.93
CA VAL A 371 5.22 7.82 -22.35
C VAL A 371 4.73 9.23 -22.61
N ASP A 372 5.52 10.25 -22.28
CA ASP A 372 5.14 11.65 -22.50
C ASP A 372 4.94 11.98 -24.00
N ASP A 373 5.79 11.44 -24.89
CA ASP A 373 5.69 11.66 -26.33
C ASP A 373 4.44 11.03 -26.93
N ILE A 374 4.17 9.76 -26.59
CA ILE A 374 2.98 9.04 -27.06
C ILE A 374 1.71 9.69 -26.50
N THR A 375 1.69 10.05 -25.22
CA THR A 375 0.54 10.74 -24.62
C THR A 375 0.22 12.07 -25.31
N ARG A 376 1.27 12.85 -25.65
CA ARG A 376 1.08 14.12 -26.41
C ARG A 376 0.52 13.87 -27.81
N LYS A 377 0.98 12.81 -28.49
CA LYS A 377 0.49 12.42 -29.81
C LYS A 377 -0.97 11.99 -29.72
N MET A 378 -1.30 11.11 -28.79
CA MET A 378 -2.68 10.65 -28.56
C MET A 378 -3.64 11.82 -28.29
N LYS A 379 -3.24 12.80 -27.46
CA LYS A 379 -4.05 14.00 -27.21
C LYS A 379 -4.27 14.85 -28.46
N ARG A 380 -3.25 14.99 -29.31
CA ARG A 380 -3.40 15.70 -30.61
C ARG A 380 -4.35 14.95 -31.55
N ASP A 381 -4.34 13.64 -31.49
CA ASP A 381 -5.22 12.79 -32.29
C ASP A 381 -6.65 12.69 -31.71
N GLY A 382 -6.93 13.44 -30.62
CA GLY A 382 -8.27 13.53 -30.00
C GLY A 382 -8.56 12.48 -28.92
N TRP A 383 -7.56 11.64 -28.54
CA TRP A 383 -7.74 10.65 -27.48
C TRP A 383 -7.66 11.28 -26.08
N PRO A 384 -8.58 10.97 -25.16
CA PRO A 384 -8.51 11.41 -23.77
C PRO A 384 -7.44 10.61 -23.00
N ALA A 385 -6.16 10.84 -23.32
CA ALA A 385 -5.04 10.12 -22.74
C ALA A 385 -4.42 10.87 -21.56
N VAL A 386 -4.10 10.18 -20.51
CA VAL A 386 -3.30 10.66 -19.37
C VAL A 386 -2.09 9.76 -19.16
N CYS A 387 -1.03 10.27 -18.52
CA CYS A 387 0.16 9.47 -18.27
C CYS A 387 0.56 9.50 -16.79
N ILE A 388 1.16 8.38 -16.35
CA ILE A 388 1.69 8.21 -15.01
C ILE A 388 3.10 7.63 -15.09
N HIS A 389 4.06 8.24 -14.41
CA HIS A 389 5.43 7.73 -14.27
C HIS A 389 6.16 8.43 -13.12
N GLY A 390 7.36 7.96 -12.76
CA GLY A 390 8.08 8.39 -11.57
C GLY A 390 8.54 9.86 -11.56
N ASP A 391 8.55 10.57 -12.69
CA ASP A 391 8.92 12.00 -12.76
C ASP A 391 7.71 12.92 -12.57
N LYS A 392 6.49 12.38 -12.60
CA LYS A 392 5.28 13.13 -12.23
C LYS A 392 5.22 13.34 -10.72
N SER A 393 4.74 14.53 -10.31
CA SER A 393 4.50 14.80 -8.90
C SER A 393 3.50 13.81 -8.30
N GLN A 394 3.53 13.63 -6.99
CA GLN A 394 2.61 12.71 -6.33
C GLN A 394 1.14 13.13 -6.54
N ASN A 395 0.86 14.43 -6.47
CA ASN A 395 -0.48 14.96 -6.71
C ASN A 395 -1.00 14.64 -8.12
N GLU A 396 -0.14 14.75 -9.14
CA GLU A 396 -0.51 14.36 -10.51
C GLU A 396 -0.80 12.86 -10.61
N ARG A 397 0.01 12.01 -9.95
CA ARG A 397 -0.21 10.56 -9.95
C ARG A 397 -1.50 10.19 -9.24
N ASP A 398 -1.77 10.81 -8.09
CA ASP A 398 -3.01 10.59 -7.33
C ASP A 398 -4.24 11.03 -8.15
N TRP A 399 -4.15 12.18 -8.82
CA TRP A 399 -5.23 12.66 -9.69
C TRP A 399 -5.54 11.70 -10.84
N VAL A 400 -4.49 11.15 -11.49
CA VAL A 400 -4.67 10.15 -12.56
C VAL A 400 -5.32 8.87 -12.02
N LEU A 401 -4.89 8.38 -10.86
CA LEU A 401 -5.41 7.14 -10.25
C LEU A 401 -6.83 7.27 -9.71
N GLN A 402 -7.22 8.46 -9.23
CA GLN A 402 -8.58 8.74 -8.72
C GLN A 402 -9.62 8.97 -9.83
N GLY A 403 -9.30 8.64 -11.08
CA GLY A 403 -10.19 8.85 -12.21
C GLY A 403 -10.26 10.30 -12.67
N GLY A 404 -9.21 11.09 -12.46
CA GLY A 404 -9.01 12.45 -12.99
C GLY A 404 -9.05 12.55 -14.51
N GLY A 405 -9.49 11.49 -15.15
CA GLY A 405 -9.81 11.38 -16.56
C GLY A 405 -11.28 11.63 -16.91
N GLU A 406 -12.15 12.00 -15.99
CA GLU A 406 -13.36 12.72 -16.37
C GLU A 406 -12.97 14.12 -16.87
N LEU A 407 -12.30 14.16 -18.00
CA LEU A 407 -12.11 15.36 -18.78
C LEU A 407 -13.51 15.82 -19.25
N ARG A 408 -14.17 16.64 -18.42
CA ARG A 408 -15.19 17.56 -18.94
C ARG A 408 -14.47 18.40 -19.98
N ALA A 409 -14.82 18.20 -21.23
CA ALA A 409 -14.51 19.14 -22.28
C ALA A 409 -15.03 20.51 -21.85
N ALA A 410 -14.15 21.38 -21.38
CA ALA A 410 -14.48 22.77 -21.13
C ALA A 410 -14.65 23.43 -22.49
N GLY A 411 -15.88 23.77 -22.84
CA GLY A 411 -16.18 24.73 -23.88
C GLY A 411 -16.97 24.17 -25.06
N GLY A 412 -18.28 24.41 -25.08
CA GLY A 412 -19.13 24.29 -26.26
C GLY A 412 -20.49 23.71 -25.96
N LEU A 413 -21.53 24.56 -26.00
CA LEU A 413 -22.93 24.22 -25.95
C LEU A 413 -23.28 23.07 -26.91
N GLY A 414 -23.50 21.89 -26.38
CA GLY A 414 -23.97 20.71 -27.08
C GLY A 414 -24.10 19.56 -26.12
N SER A 415 -25.20 18.88 -26.13
CA SER A 415 -25.61 17.78 -25.24
C SER A 415 -24.48 16.84 -24.87
N PRO A 416 -24.39 16.33 -23.60
CA PRO A 416 -23.27 15.52 -23.15
C PRO A 416 -23.21 14.20 -23.94
N PRO A 417 -22.05 13.81 -24.49
CA PRO A 417 -21.86 12.45 -24.93
C PRO A 417 -21.80 11.57 -23.68
N GLN A 418 -22.66 10.57 -23.65
CA GLN A 418 -22.64 9.50 -22.68
C GLN A 418 -21.27 8.83 -22.74
N THR A 419 -20.57 8.81 -21.57
CA THR A 419 -19.39 8.00 -21.27
C THR A 419 -18.29 7.92 -22.34
N ALA A 420 -17.34 8.86 -22.30
CA ALA A 420 -16.09 8.73 -23.06
C ALA A 420 -15.17 7.71 -22.36
N PRO A 421 -14.60 6.76 -23.12
CA PRO A 421 -13.66 5.78 -22.57
C PRO A 421 -12.31 6.42 -22.25
N HIS A 422 -11.68 5.98 -21.15
CA HIS A 422 -10.43 6.53 -20.62
C HIS A 422 -9.22 5.69 -21.02
N CYS A 423 -8.18 6.32 -21.54
CA CYS A 423 -6.92 5.69 -21.89
C CYS A 423 -5.79 6.22 -21.01
N ALA A 424 -5.12 5.35 -20.25
CA ALA A 424 -3.98 5.71 -19.41
C ALA A 424 -2.69 5.07 -19.94
N ALA A 425 -1.62 5.87 -20.12
CA ALA A 425 -0.30 5.37 -20.51
C ALA A 425 0.63 5.31 -19.29
N SER A 426 1.22 4.15 -19.01
CA SER A 426 2.11 3.91 -17.88
C SER A 426 3.48 3.41 -18.34
N CYS A 427 4.53 3.75 -17.60
CA CYS A 427 5.89 3.28 -17.83
C CYS A 427 6.26 2.23 -16.78
N CYS A 428 6.56 1.01 -17.21
CA CYS A 428 7.22 0.02 -16.39
C CYS A 428 8.74 0.16 -16.50
N ARG A 429 9.46 0.10 -15.38
CA ARG A 429 10.88 -0.24 -15.38
C ARG A 429 10.96 -1.76 -15.27
N GLY A 430 11.68 -2.39 -16.19
CA GLY A 430 12.20 -3.73 -16.02
C GLY A 430 13.33 -3.74 -15.00
#